data_56d2af4af883c725eed8b3e91943d58a
#
_entry.id   56d2af4af883c725eed8b3e91943d58a
#
_cell.length_a   1.000
_cell.length_b   1.000
_cell.length_c   1.000
_cell.angle_alpha   90.00
_cell.angle_beta   90.00
_cell.angle_gamma   90.00
#
_symmetry.space_group_name_H-M   'P 1'
#
loop_
_entity.id
_entity.type
_entity.pdbx_description
1 polymer ?
#
loop_
_entity_poly.entity_id
_entity_poly.type
_entity_poly.pdbx_seq_one_letter_code
_entity_poly.pdbx_strand_id
1 'polypeptide(L)'
;MYQGVVISALIRAYRMTGDRDLVALCEAGARVFEKTVEAGGVRTVERGKVLYEEYPGYPLARVLDGFLFSLLGLHDLYAETGNGRWRERFNEGVAGLVANLDYWDYRGKWSWYGSHGYLCPPHYHKLNYLLLSILGELTGEEVLTRRARSWDVNAKGRLDRMEIYLVYLITQNAARLRLPRQ
;
A
#
# COMPACT_ATOMS: atom_id res chain seq x y z
N MET A 1 0.28 -3.37 6.69
CA MET A 1 0.83 -4.48 5.84
C MET A 1 0.39 -5.84 6.34
N TYR A 2 0.71 -6.23 7.56
CA TYR A 2 0.50 -7.60 8.04
C TYR A 2 -0.94 -8.11 7.90
N GLN A 3 -1.97 -7.33 8.23
CA GLN A 3 -3.37 -7.77 8.10
C GLN A 3 -3.71 -8.16 6.66
N GLY A 4 -3.38 -7.32 5.68
CA GLY A 4 -3.67 -7.62 4.27
C GLY A 4 -2.94 -8.87 3.78
N VAL A 5 -1.65 -8.99 4.07
CA VAL A 5 -0.84 -10.17 3.70
C VAL A 5 -1.36 -11.44 4.38
N VAL A 6 -1.69 -11.38 5.68
CA VAL A 6 -2.21 -12.52 6.44
C VAL A 6 -3.57 -12.95 5.89
N ILE A 7 -4.48 -12.01 5.62
CA ILE A 7 -5.78 -12.31 5.01
C ILE A 7 -5.56 -13.04 3.68
N SER A 8 -4.72 -12.51 2.79
CA SER A 8 -4.42 -13.14 1.50
C SER A 8 -3.83 -14.55 1.65
N ALA A 9 -2.96 -14.76 2.64
CA ALA A 9 -2.36 -16.07 2.92
C ALA A 9 -3.39 -17.07 3.46
N LEU A 10 -4.23 -16.65 4.42
CA LEU A 10 -5.27 -17.50 5.01
C LEU A 10 -6.36 -17.88 4.00
N ILE A 11 -6.76 -16.96 3.11
CA ILE A 11 -7.70 -17.29 2.02
C ILE A 11 -7.09 -18.37 1.09
N ARG A 12 -5.80 -18.30 0.77
CA ARG A 12 -5.13 -19.33 -0.02
C ARG A 12 -5.07 -20.66 0.73
N ALA A 13 -4.78 -20.63 2.04
CA ALA A 13 -4.80 -21.84 2.88
C ALA A 13 -6.22 -22.45 2.94
N TYR A 14 -7.26 -21.63 3.10
CA TYR A 14 -8.64 -22.08 3.03
C TYR A 14 -8.95 -22.80 1.70
N ARG A 15 -8.53 -22.22 0.57
CA ARG A 15 -8.75 -22.85 -0.75
C ARG A 15 -8.06 -24.21 -0.90
N MET A 16 -6.98 -24.44 -0.16
CA MET A 16 -6.24 -25.72 -0.16
C MET A 16 -6.84 -26.75 0.81
N THR A 17 -7.35 -26.30 1.96
CA THR A 17 -7.75 -27.19 3.07
C THR A 17 -9.26 -27.35 3.22
N GLY A 18 -10.06 -26.37 2.76
CA GLY A 18 -11.48 -26.28 3.01
C GLY A 18 -11.86 -25.85 4.44
N ASP A 19 -10.87 -25.46 5.26
CA ASP A 19 -11.08 -25.06 6.65
C ASP A 19 -11.72 -23.69 6.77
N ARG A 20 -13.02 -23.64 7.08
CA ARG A 20 -13.81 -22.42 7.18
C ARG A 20 -13.42 -21.51 8.35
N ASP A 21 -12.75 -22.02 9.36
CA ASP A 21 -12.28 -21.22 10.49
C ASP A 21 -11.24 -20.20 10.03
N LEU A 22 -10.49 -20.50 8.96
CA LEU A 22 -9.56 -19.56 8.34
C LEU A 22 -10.27 -18.34 7.74
N VAL A 23 -11.44 -18.53 7.14
CA VAL A 23 -12.26 -17.42 6.62
C VAL A 23 -12.81 -16.58 7.76
N ALA A 24 -13.32 -17.22 8.82
CA ALA A 24 -13.81 -16.52 10.02
C ALA A 24 -12.70 -15.69 10.66
N LEU A 25 -11.48 -16.21 10.72
CA LEU A 25 -10.29 -15.48 11.22
C LEU A 25 -9.96 -14.27 10.33
N CYS A 26 -10.04 -14.43 8.99
CA CYS A 26 -9.86 -13.31 8.06
C CYS A 26 -10.90 -12.20 8.29
N GLU A 27 -12.17 -12.54 8.43
CA GLU A 27 -13.23 -11.56 8.69
C GLU A 27 -13.04 -10.84 10.04
N ALA A 28 -12.62 -11.58 11.07
CA ALA A 28 -12.31 -10.99 12.38
C ALA A 28 -11.12 -10.02 12.29
N GLY A 29 -10.04 -10.41 11.60
CA GLY A 29 -8.85 -9.58 11.39
C GLY A 29 -9.13 -8.34 10.52
N ALA A 30 -10.03 -8.46 9.54
CA ALA A 30 -10.38 -7.35 8.64
C ALA A 30 -11.18 -6.22 9.31
N ARG A 31 -11.74 -6.43 10.51
CA ARG A 31 -12.47 -5.37 11.24
C ARG A 31 -11.63 -4.15 11.58
N VAL A 32 -10.30 -4.27 11.57
CA VAL A 32 -9.41 -3.12 11.79
C VAL A 32 -9.53 -2.06 10.69
N PHE A 33 -9.91 -2.46 9.47
CA PHE A 33 -10.13 -1.54 8.35
C PHE A 33 -11.40 -0.68 8.48
N GLU A 34 -12.26 -0.98 9.43
CA GLU A 34 -13.46 -0.19 9.71
C GLU A 34 -13.26 0.87 10.79
N LYS A 35 -12.21 0.69 11.60
CA LYS A 35 -11.90 1.57 12.72
C LYS A 35 -10.85 2.59 12.30
N THR A 36 -10.99 3.81 12.81
CA THR A 36 -9.95 4.82 12.68
C THR A 36 -8.73 4.46 13.53
N VAL A 37 -7.58 5.10 13.25
CA VAL A 37 -6.36 4.93 14.06
C VAL A 37 -6.61 5.27 15.51
N GLU A 38 -7.38 6.34 15.80
CA GLU A 38 -7.75 6.76 17.15
C GLU A 38 -8.62 5.73 17.88
N ALA A 39 -9.39 4.94 17.13
CA ALA A 39 -10.23 3.86 17.66
C ALA A 39 -9.54 2.49 17.66
N GLY A 40 -8.23 2.45 17.49
CA GLY A 40 -7.43 1.22 17.46
C GLY A 40 -7.52 0.43 16.14
N GLY A 41 -7.88 1.09 15.06
CA GLY A 41 -7.85 0.53 13.71
C GLY A 41 -6.70 1.07 12.86
N VAL A 42 -6.86 1.03 11.55
CA VAL A 42 -5.84 1.46 10.57
C VAL A 42 -6.36 2.52 9.59
N ARG A 43 -7.62 2.92 9.74
CA ARG A 43 -8.30 3.83 8.82
C ARG A 43 -7.97 5.28 9.13
N THR A 44 -7.56 6.03 8.11
CA THR A 44 -7.34 7.48 8.17
C THR A 44 -8.03 8.15 6.98
N VAL A 45 -8.11 9.49 7.02
CA VAL A 45 -8.69 10.27 5.91
C VAL A 45 -7.66 11.30 5.45
N GLU A 46 -7.40 11.32 4.15
CA GLU A 46 -6.56 12.32 3.48
C GLU A 46 -7.29 12.87 2.27
N ARG A 47 -7.34 14.20 2.13
CA ARG A 47 -8.10 14.86 1.04
C ARG A 47 -9.55 14.35 0.89
N GLY A 48 -10.21 14.08 2.02
CA GLY A 48 -11.57 13.54 2.05
C GLY A 48 -11.72 12.08 1.59
N LYS A 49 -10.62 11.35 1.46
CA LYS A 49 -10.58 9.94 1.02
C LYS A 49 -9.90 9.05 2.04
N VAL A 50 -10.30 7.78 2.08
CA VAL A 50 -9.82 6.79 3.05
C VAL A 50 -8.46 6.24 2.63
N LEU A 51 -7.53 6.17 3.58
CA LEU A 51 -6.28 5.44 3.49
C LEU A 51 -6.18 4.44 4.65
N TYR A 52 -5.40 3.38 4.49
CA TYR A 52 -5.12 2.40 5.53
C TYR A 52 -3.65 2.44 5.91
N GLU A 53 -3.36 2.70 7.19
CA GLU A 53 -2.01 2.82 7.70
C GLU A 53 -1.37 1.45 7.97
N GLU A 54 -0.12 1.30 7.59
CA GLU A 54 0.68 0.14 7.98
C GLU A 54 1.03 0.19 9.48
N TYR A 55 1.40 1.37 9.94
CA TYR A 55 1.75 1.65 11.33
C TYR A 55 0.72 2.61 11.91
N PRO A 56 -0.30 2.10 12.65
CA PRO A 56 -1.34 2.94 13.22
C PRO A 56 -0.82 3.73 14.42
N GLY A 57 -0.29 4.90 14.17
CA GLY A 57 0.27 5.80 15.18
C GLY A 57 0.59 7.17 14.59
N TYR A 58 0.85 8.14 15.46
CA TYR A 58 1.22 9.49 15.02
C TYR A 58 2.70 9.77 15.25
N PRO A 59 3.39 10.45 14.31
CA PRO A 59 2.86 10.91 13.01
C PRO A 59 2.56 9.74 12.07
N LEU A 60 1.54 9.90 11.20
CA LEU A 60 1.12 8.87 10.25
C LEU A 60 2.25 8.55 9.25
N ALA A 61 2.54 7.27 9.10
CA ALA A 61 3.68 6.81 8.29
C ALA A 61 3.41 6.83 6.79
N ARG A 62 2.17 6.66 6.36
CA ARG A 62 1.75 6.69 4.95
C ARG A 62 2.55 5.74 4.05
N VAL A 63 2.90 4.56 4.55
CA VAL A 63 3.71 3.58 3.80
C VAL A 63 2.89 2.97 2.67
N LEU A 64 3.38 3.09 1.43
CA LEU A 64 2.60 2.72 0.24
C LEU A 64 2.38 1.21 0.11
N ASP A 65 3.44 0.39 0.20
CA ASP A 65 3.33 -1.07 0.07
C ASP A 65 2.40 -1.68 1.12
N GLY A 66 2.44 -1.19 2.36
CA GLY A 66 1.51 -1.58 3.41
C GLY A 66 0.05 -1.28 3.06
N PHE A 67 -0.20 -0.12 2.45
CA PHE A 67 -1.52 0.25 1.97
C PHE A 67 -1.98 -0.63 0.79
N LEU A 68 -1.10 -0.87 -0.20
CA LEU A 68 -1.41 -1.71 -1.36
C LEU A 68 -1.71 -3.16 -0.93
N PHE A 69 -0.95 -3.74 -0.01
CA PHE A 69 -1.24 -5.06 0.56
C PHE A 69 -2.57 -5.10 1.32
N SER A 70 -2.93 -4.02 2.01
CA SER A 70 -4.23 -3.92 2.68
C SER A 70 -5.38 -4.01 1.69
N LEU A 71 -5.27 -3.33 0.55
CA LEU A 71 -6.26 -3.39 -0.53
C LEU A 71 -6.36 -4.80 -1.13
N LEU A 72 -5.24 -5.44 -1.43
CA LEU A 72 -5.25 -6.80 -1.96
C LEU A 72 -5.87 -7.81 -0.98
N GLY A 73 -5.58 -7.69 0.31
CA GLY A 73 -6.20 -8.53 1.34
C GLY A 73 -7.72 -8.35 1.42
N LEU A 74 -8.20 -7.11 1.36
CA LEU A 74 -9.65 -6.81 1.32
C LEU A 74 -10.30 -7.34 0.06
N HIS A 75 -9.63 -7.23 -1.09
CA HIS A 75 -10.11 -7.81 -2.35
C HIS A 75 -10.20 -9.34 -2.26
N ASP A 76 -9.14 -10.02 -1.81
CA ASP A 76 -9.11 -11.47 -1.66
C ASP A 76 -10.25 -11.96 -0.75
N LEU A 77 -10.48 -11.26 0.37
CA LEU A 77 -11.55 -11.58 1.31
C LEU A 77 -12.94 -11.38 0.69
N TYR A 78 -13.14 -10.27 -0.03
CA TYR A 78 -14.40 -10.05 -0.77
C TYR A 78 -14.61 -11.11 -1.85
N ALA A 79 -13.61 -11.39 -2.65
CA ALA A 79 -13.70 -12.38 -3.73
C ALA A 79 -14.05 -13.78 -3.23
N GLU A 80 -13.58 -14.15 -2.02
CA GLU A 80 -13.88 -15.43 -1.41
C GLU A 80 -15.25 -15.49 -0.77
N THR A 81 -15.64 -14.45 -0.04
CA THR A 81 -16.85 -14.46 0.80
C THR A 81 -18.09 -13.90 0.09
N GLY A 82 -17.92 -13.10 -0.97
CA GLY A 82 -19.00 -12.33 -1.59
C GLY A 82 -19.55 -11.22 -0.69
N ASN A 83 -18.95 -10.97 0.49
CA ASN A 83 -19.46 -10.03 1.47
C ASN A 83 -19.24 -8.57 1.02
N GLY A 84 -20.34 -7.86 0.70
CA GLY A 84 -20.33 -6.49 0.21
C GLY A 84 -19.63 -5.48 1.12
N ARG A 85 -19.55 -5.75 2.42
CA ARG A 85 -18.80 -4.94 3.41
C ARG A 85 -17.33 -4.81 3.05
N TRP A 86 -16.68 -5.91 2.67
CA TRP A 86 -15.26 -5.92 2.29
C TRP A 86 -15.03 -5.28 0.93
N ARG A 87 -15.97 -5.44 0.01
CA ARG A 87 -15.99 -4.71 -1.26
C ARG A 87 -16.03 -3.20 -1.05
N GLU A 88 -16.87 -2.74 -0.15
CA GLU A 88 -16.98 -1.32 0.18
C GLU A 88 -15.66 -0.78 0.74
N ARG A 89 -15.04 -1.49 1.70
CA ARG A 89 -13.72 -1.10 2.26
C ARG A 89 -12.63 -1.09 1.21
N PHE A 90 -12.61 -2.09 0.33
CA PHE A 90 -11.70 -2.12 -0.82
C PHE A 90 -11.89 -0.89 -1.73
N ASN A 91 -13.11 -0.62 -2.15
CA ASN A 91 -13.42 0.49 -3.07
C ASN A 91 -13.10 1.86 -2.44
N GLU A 92 -13.38 2.07 -1.17
CA GLU A 92 -12.98 3.29 -0.45
C GLU A 92 -11.47 3.50 -0.47
N GLY A 93 -10.71 2.46 -0.20
CA GLY A 93 -9.26 2.52 -0.22
C GLY A 93 -8.70 2.72 -1.63
N VAL A 94 -9.28 2.09 -2.67
CA VAL A 94 -8.90 2.34 -4.07
C VAL A 94 -9.14 3.80 -4.44
N ALA A 95 -10.30 4.36 -4.09
CA ALA A 95 -10.58 5.78 -4.31
C ALA A 95 -9.58 6.69 -3.55
N GLY A 96 -9.16 6.27 -2.36
CA GLY A 96 -8.12 6.94 -1.59
C GLY A 96 -6.75 6.89 -2.25
N LEU A 97 -6.37 5.73 -2.77
CA LEU A 97 -5.12 5.52 -3.51
C LEU A 97 -5.06 6.42 -4.75
N VAL A 98 -6.11 6.41 -5.57
CA VAL A 98 -6.20 7.23 -6.79
C VAL A 98 -6.10 8.72 -6.48
N ALA A 99 -6.84 9.20 -5.48
CA ALA A 99 -6.87 10.63 -5.12
C ALA A 99 -5.55 11.14 -4.52
N ASN A 100 -4.76 10.25 -3.93
CA ASN A 100 -3.53 10.62 -3.22
C ASN A 100 -2.26 10.06 -3.88
N LEU A 101 -2.35 9.50 -5.09
CA LEU A 101 -1.23 8.81 -5.74
C LEU A 101 0.02 9.68 -5.89
N ASP A 102 -0.15 10.98 -6.14
CA ASP A 102 0.95 11.93 -6.27
C ASP A 102 1.71 12.18 -4.96
N TYR A 103 1.12 11.84 -3.82
CA TYR A 103 1.81 11.90 -2.53
C TYR A 103 3.06 11.02 -2.49
N TRP A 104 2.98 9.87 -3.15
CA TRP A 104 4.09 8.92 -3.22
C TRP A 104 4.96 9.09 -4.47
N ASP A 105 4.69 10.05 -5.34
CA ASP A 105 5.40 10.19 -6.60
C ASP A 105 6.62 11.09 -6.52
N TYR A 106 7.75 10.61 -6.97
CA TYR A 106 8.93 11.41 -7.26
C TYR A 106 9.06 11.61 -8.77
N ARG A 107 8.52 12.71 -9.29
CA ARG A 107 8.67 13.17 -10.68
C ARG A 107 8.29 12.14 -11.76
N GLY A 108 7.35 11.25 -11.47
CA GLY A 108 7.01 10.15 -12.37
C GLY A 108 8.11 9.08 -12.51
N LYS A 109 9.15 9.11 -11.69
CA LYS A 109 10.32 8.23 -11.84
C LYS A 109 10.44 7.19 -10.76
N TRP A 110 10.03 7.51 -9.53
CA TRP A 110 10.25 6.69 -8.35
C TRP A 110 9.19 6.94 -7.29
N SER A 111 9.10 6.07 -6.27
CA SER A 111 8.20 6.28 -5.16
C SER A 111 8.91 6.81 -3.92
N TRP A 112 8.22 7.68 -3.15
CA TRP A 112 8.60 8.00 -1.77
C TRP A 112 8.24 6.86 -0.83
N TYR A 113 8.98 6.71 0.26
CA TYR A 113 8.67 5.76 1.34
C TYR A 113 7.73 6.41 2.37
N GLY A 114 6.51 6.71 1.96
CA GLY A 114 5.53 7.38 2.82
C GLY A 114 5.96 8.77 3.29
N SER A 115 5.60 9.12 4.54
CA SER A 115 5.87 10.43 5.16
C SER A 115 7.31 10.62 5.66
N HIS A 116 8.16 9.62 5.53
CA HIS A 116 9.51 9.63 6.09
C HIS A 116 10.47 10.59 5.38
N GLY A 117 10.09 11.16 4.22
CA GLY A 117 10.87 12.16 3.51
C GLY A 117 12.11 11.64 2.79
N TYR A 118 12.16 10.34 2.48
CA TYR A 118 13.21 9.74 1.65
C TYR A 118 12.61 8.87 0.54
N LEU A 119 13.36 8.72 -0.54
CA LEU A 119 12.96 7.83 -1.63
C LEU A 119 12.93 6.38 -1.15
N CYS A 120 11.95 5.66 -1.66
CA CYS A 120 11.77 4.25 -1.36
C CYS A 120 13.02 3.44 -1.74
N PRO A 121 13.51 2.55 -0.87
CA PRO A 121 14.60 1.62 -1.23
C PRO A 121 14.26 0.81 -2.48
N PRO A 122 15.24 0.45 -3.32
CA PRO A 122 14.99 -0.17 -4.63
C PRO A 122 14.09 -1.41 -4.60
N HIS A 123 14.24 -2.27 -3.59
CA HIS A 123 13.43 -3.48 -3.46
C HIS A 123 11.96 -3.17 -3.10
N TYR A 124 11.69 -2.20 -2.23
CA TYR A 124 10.33 -1.75 -1.92
C TYR A 124 9.73 -0.94 -3.08
N HIS A 125 10.54 -0.12 -3.76
CA HIS A 125 10.04 0.56 -4.96
C HIS A 125 9.61 -0.43 -6.04
N LYS A 126 10.40 -1.49 -6.27
CA LYS A 126 10.02 -2.58 -7.18
C LYS A 126 8.71 -3.23 -6.75
N LEU A 127 8.53 -3.49 -5.46
CA LEU A 127 7.31 -4.02 -4.91
C LEU A 127 6.12 -3.07 -5.15
N ASN A 128 6.31 -1.77 -4.88
CA ASN A 128 5.28 -0.75 -5.09
C ASN A 128 4.75 -0.72 -6.51
N TYR A 129 5.62 -0.66 -7.53
CA TYR A 129 5.11 -0.59 -8.89
C TYR A 129 4.45 -1.91 -9.35
N LEU A 130 4.92 -3.07 -8.87
CA LEU A 130 4.29 -4.36 -9.17
C LEU A 130 2.89 -4.45 -8.54
N LEU A 131 2.75 -4.12 -7.27
CA LEU A 131 1.46 -4.11 -6.57
C LEU A 131 0.50 -3.09 -7.19
N LEU A 132 1.01 -1.92 -7.58
CA LEU A 132 0.22 -0.89 -8.23
C LEU A 132 -0.27 -1.34 -9.62
N SER A 133 0.56 -2.06 -10.38
CA SER A 133 0.17 -2.68 -11.66
C SER A 133 -0.95 -3.68 -11.46
N ILE A 134 -0.80 -4.58 -10.48
CA ILE A 134 -1.84 -5.58 -10.14
C ILE A 134 -3.15 -4.90 -9.78
N LEU A 135 -3.12 -3.87 -8.93
CA LEU A 135 -4.33 -3.14 -8.55
C LEU A 135 -4.93 -2.38 -9.74
N GLY A 136 -4.12 -1.81 -10.62
CA GLY A 136 -4.60 -1.16 -11.84
C GLY A 136 -5.31 -2.13 -12.78
N GLU A 137 -4.78 -3.33 -12.98
CA GLU A 137 -5.42 -4.39 -13.76
C GLU A 137 -6.71 -4.90 -13.09
N LEU A 138 -6.67 -5.10 -11.77
CA LEU A 138 -7.79 -5.62 -11.00
C LEU A 138 -8.99 -4.68 -10.95
N THR A 139 -8.73 -3.38 -10.88
CA THR A 139 -9.76 -2.34 -10.73
C THR A 139 -10.17 -1.66 -12.04
N GLY A 140 -9.37 -1.78 -13.09
CA GLY A 140 -9.53 -1.03 -14.33
C GLY A 140 -9.10 0.44 -14.23
N GLU A 141 -8.47 0.85 -13.13
CA GLU A 141 -8.03 2.23 -12.91
C GLU A 141 -6.76 2.54 -13.71
N GLU A 142 -6.93 3.14 -14.89
CA GLU A 142 -5.82 3.46 -15.80
C GLU A 142 -4.73 4.34 -15.17
N VAL A 143 -5.09 5.20 -14.21
CA VAL A 143 -4.12 6.08 -13.54
C VAL A 143 -3.10 5.26 -12.74
N LEU A 144 -3.51 4.14 -12.13
CA LEU A 144 -2.63 3.23 -11.41
C LEU A 144 -1.69 2.50 -12.38
N THR A 145 -2.24 1.99 -13.48
CA THR A 145 -1.46 1.30 -14.51
C THR A 145 -0.43 2.22 -15.16
N ARG A 146 -0.81 3.47 -15.49
CA ARG A 146 0.11 4.47 -16.05
C ARG A 146 1.22 4.81 -15.06
N ARG A 147 0.89 5.00 -13.78
CA ARG A 147 1.89 5.28 -12.74
C ARG A 147 2.84 4.11 -12.55
N ALA A 148 2.33 2.87 -12.49
CA ALA A 148 3.15 1.67 -12.40
C ALA A 148 4.15 1.58 -13.56
N ARG A 149 3.71 1.81 -14.80
CA ARG A 149 4.60 1.84 -15.98
C ARG A 149 5.66 2.94 -15.87
N SER A 150 5.27 4.13 -15.38
CA SER A 150 6.22 5.23 -15.22
C SER A 150 7.27 4.93 -14.14
N TRP A 151 6.97 4.07 -13.17
CA TRP A 151 7.87 3.66 -12.09
C TRP A 151 8.73 2.43 -12.42
N ASP A 152 8.49 1.75 -13.54
CA ASP A 152 9.26 0.56 -13.90
C ASP A 152 10.77 0.89 -13.95
N VAL A 153 11.53 0.20 -13.12
CA VAL A 153 12.99 0.37 -12.99
C VAL A 153 13.75 -0.02 -14.27
N ASN A 154 13.17 -0.93 -15.07
CA ASN A 154 13.79 -1.40 -16.29
C ASN A 154 13.67 -0.36 -17.43
N ALA A 155 12.63 0.48 -17.38
CA ALA A 155 12.40 1.54 -18.35
C ALA A 155 13.25 2.80 -18.10
N LYS A 156 14.06 2.85 -17.02
CA LYS A 156 14.85 4.04 -16.65
C LYS A 156 16.15 4.15 -17.43
N GLY A 157 16.38 5.32 -18.02
CA GLY A 157 17.64 5.70 -18.64
C GLY A 157 18.78 5.88 -17.62
N ARG A 158 20.03 5.99 -18.12
CA ARG A 158 21.21 6.18 -17.25
C ARG A 158 21.12 7.46 -16.41
N LEU A 159 20.65 8.56 -16.97
CA LEU A 159 20.51 9.84 -16.27
C LEU A 159 19.47 9.76 -15.15
N ASP A 160 18.31 9.13 -15.40
CA ASP A 160 17.29 8.93 -14.38
C ASP A 160 17.82 8.07 -13.22
N ARG A 161 18.54 7.00 -13.52
CA ARG A 161 19.15 6.13 -12.49
C ARG A 161 20.16 6.89 -11.64
N MET A 162 20.99 7.77 -12.24
CA MET A 162 21.92 8.62 -11.51
C MET A 162 21.18 9.62 -10.61
N GLU A 163 20.17 10.32 -11.16
CA GLU A 163 19.35 11.25 -10.38
C GLU A 163 18.69 10.56 -9.20
N ILE A 164 18.01 9.43 -9.44
CA ILE A 164 17.35 8.65 -8.40
C ILE A 164 18.34 8.22 -7.31
N TYR A 165 19.50 7.71 -7.70
CA TYR A 165 20.53 7.28 -6.75
C TYR A 165 21.06 8.42 -5.88
N LEU A 166 21.37 9.56 -6.47
CA LEU A 166 21.81 10.75 -5.75
C LEU A 166 20.76 11.25 -4.76
N VAL A 167 19.50 11.38 -5.23
CA VAL A 167 18.40 11.82 -4.38
C VAL A 167 18.10 10.81 -3.28
N TYR A 168 18.17 9.51 -3.58
CA TYR A 168 18.05 8.45 -2.57
C TYR A 168 19.12 8.61 -1.45
N LEU A 169 20.37 8.77 -1.81
CA LEU A 169 21.45 8.95 -0.82
C LEU A 169 21.26 10.22 0.02
N ILE A 170 20.92 11.33 -0.61
CA ILE A 170 20.71 12.61 0.08
C ILE A 170 19.53 12.50 1.05
N THR A 171 18.40 11.99 0.58
CA THR A 171 17.17 11.91 1.39
C THR A 171 17.27 10.89 2.52
N GLN A 172 17.92 9.75 2.30
CA GLN A 172 18.19 8.76 3.34
C GLN A 172 19.08 9.32 4.45
N ASN A 173 20.16 10.02 4.09
CA ASN A 173 21.06 10.61 5.10
C ASN A 173 20.35 11.75 5.86
N ALA A 174 19.58 12.60 5.17
CA ALA A 174 18.80 13.65 5.80
C ALA A 174 17.75 13.09 6.77
N ALA A 175 17.08 12.00 6.42
CA ALA A 175 16.12 11.34 7.31
C ALA A 175 16.79 10.75 8.56
N ARG A 176 17.96 10.10 8.41
CA ARG A 176 18.74 9.56 9.54
C ARG A 176 19.20 10.63 10.53
N LEU A 177 19.47 11.84 10.06
CA LEU A 177 19.85 12.96 10.92
C LEU A 177 18.67 13.56 11.69
N ARG A 178 17.44 13.37 11.19
CA ARG A 178 16.21 13.87 11.82
C ARG A 178 15.64 12.92 12.86
N LEU A 179 15.96 11.63 12.81
CA LEU A 179 15.50 10.65 13.79
C LEU A 179 16.32 10.82 15.07
N PRO A 180 15.66 10.94 16.26
CA PRO A 180 16.39 10.89 17.52
C PRO A 180 17.12 9.54 17.60
N ARG A 181 18.40 9.57 17.95
CA ARG A 181 19.17 8.34 18.25
C ARG A 181 18.52 7.70 19.48
N GLN A 182 17.89 6.56 19.28
CA GLN A 182 17.42 5.71 20.37
C GLN A 182 18.61 5.02 21.03
#